data_04a4ca8942bb628415152455c813d0b9
#
_entry.id   04a4ca8942bb628415152455c813d0b9
#
_cell.length_a   1.000
_cell.length_b   1.000
_cell.length_c   1.000
_cell.angle_alpha   90.00
_cell.angle_beta   90.00
_cell.angle_gamma   90.00
#
_symmetry.space_group_name_H-M   'P 1'
#
loop_
_entity.id
_entity.type
_entity.pdbx_description
1 polymer ?
#
loop_
_entity_poly.entity_id
_entity_poly.type
_entity_poly.pdbx_seq_one_letter_code
_entity_poly.pdbx_strand_id
1 'polypeptide(L)'
;MSELSQLSPQPLWDIFAKICSIPHPSYHEEQLAEYIVGWAKEKGFHVERDQVGNILIRKPATAGMENRKPVVLQAHLDMVPQKNNDTVHDFTKDPIQPYIDGEWVKARGTTLGADNGIGMASALAVLADENVVHGPLEVLLTMTEEAGMDGAFGLKKGVLHGDILLNLDSEEEGELYVGCAGGVDANITFKYKAEPTPARNYRAVKLVVK
;
A
#
# COMPACT_ATOMS: atom_id res chain seq x y z
N MET A 1 -9.95 -21.29 3.21
CA MET A 1 -10.15 -20.02 3.95
C MET A 1 -8.82 -19.71 4.61
N SER A 2 -8.40 -18.44 4.63
CA SER A 2 -7.20 -18.01 5.35
C SER A 2 -7.44 -18.13 6.86
N GLU A 3 -6.40 -18.41 7.63
CA GLU A 3 -6.52 -18.37 9.10
C GLU A 3 -6.84 -16.96 9.62
N LEU A 4 -6.57 -15.91 8.83
CA LEU A 4 -6.93 -14.53 9.17
C LEU A 4 -8.43 -14.29 9.27
N SER A 5 -9.27 -15.13 8.61
CA SER A 5 -10.73 -15.01 8.66
C SER A 5 -11.35 -15.22 10.06
N GLN A 6 -10.56 -15.70 11.03
CA GLN A 6 -10.99 -15.79 12.44
C GLN A 6 -10.75 -14.51 13.24
N LEU A 7 -10.04 -13.53 12.66
CA LEU A 7 -9.80 -12.24 13.31
C LEU A 7 -10.97 -11.28 13.14
N SER A 8 -11.09 -10.32 14.04
CA SER A 8 -12.14 -9.28 14.03
C SER A 8 -11.53 -7.90 13.77
N PRO A 9 -12.16 -7.07 12.92
CA PRO A 9 -13.40 -7.34 12.14
C PRO A 9 -13.14 -8.25 10.93
N GLN A 10 -13.87 -9.33 10.81
CA GLN A 10 -13.65 -10.34 9.78
C GLN A 10 -13.62 -9.79 8.34
N PRO A 11 -14.51 -8.88 7.89
CA PRO A 11 -14.47 -8.36 6.53
C PRO A 11 -13.14 -7.69 6.17
N LEU A 12 -12.51 -6.99 7.09
CA LEU A 12 -11.19 -6.39 6.90
C LEU A 12 -10.12 -7.46 6.66
N TRP A 13 -10.08 -8.47 7.52
CA TRP A 13 -9.08 -9.53 7.45
C TRP A 13 -9.26 -10.44 6.24
N ASP A 14 -10.50 -10.67 5.79
CA ASP A 14 -10.77 -11.40 4.55
C ASP A 14 -10.25 -10.62 3.32
N ILE A 15 -10.44 -9.29 3.29
CA ILE A 15 -9.91 -8.43 2.23
C ILE A 15 -8.38 -8.42 2.29
N PHE A 16 -7.78 -8.26 3.48
CA PHE A 16 -6.33 -8.27 3.63
C PHE A 16 -5.71 -9.61 3.19
N ALA A 17 -6.31 -10.73 3.58
CA ALA A 17 -5.88 -12.05 3.13
C ALA A 17 -5.96 -12.18 1.59
N LYS A 18 -6.97 -11.57 0.97
CA LYS A 18 -7.08 -11.53 -0.49
C LYS A 18 -5.99 -10.67 -1.12
N ILE A 19 -5.70 -9.50 -0.56
CA ILE A 19 -4.58 -8.64 -1.00
C ILE A 19 -3.26 -9.43 -0.94
N CYS A 20 -2.94 -10.08 0.19
CA CYS A 20 -1.76 -10.92 0.33
C CYS A 20 -1.66 -12.04 -0.72
N SER A 21 -2.79 -12.53 -1.21
CA SER A 21 -2.82 -13.59 -2.23
C SER A 21 -2.47 -13.14 -3.64
N ILE A 22 -2.36 -11.84 -3.88
CA ILE A 22 -2.10 -11.25 -5.19
C ILE A 22 -0.74 -10.54 -5.12
N PRO A 23 0.26 -10.92 -5.93
CA PRO A 23 1.54 -10.23 -6.01
C PRO A 23 1.38 -8.75 -6.40
N HIS A 24 2.01 -7.84 -5.62
CA HIS A 24 1.89 -6.40 -5.82
C HIS A 24 3.10 -5.59 -5.33
N PRO A 25 4.36 -6.04 -5.59
CA PRO A 25 5.49 -5.21 -5.23
C PRO A 25 5.52 -3.93 -6.08
N SER A 26 6.22 -2.89 -5.62
CA SER A 26 6.37 -1.62 -6.36
C SER A 26 6.69 -1.86 -7.82
N TYR A 27 6.07 -1.12 -8.74
CA TYR A 27 6.08 -1.27 -10.20
C TYR A 27 5.40 -2.53 -10.77
N HIS A 28 4.77 -3.36 -9.94
CA HIS A 28 4.08 -4.59 -10.37
C HIS A 28 2.69 -4.73 -9.73
N GLU A 29 2.02 -3.61 -9.49
CA GLU A 29 0.72 -3.53 -8.79
C GLU A 29 -0.48 -3.88 -9.68
N GLU A 30 -0.28 -4.00 -11.00
CA GLU A 30 -1.35 -4.09 -12.00
C GLU A 30 -2.37 -5.20 -11.68
N GLN A 31 -1.89 -6.38 -11.27
CA GLN A 31 -2.77 -7.50 -10.96
C GLN A 31 -3.69 -7.21 -9.77
N LEU A 32 -3.17 -6.56 -8.73
CA LEU A 32 -3.98 -6.12 -7.59
C LEU A 32 -4.94 -4.99 -7.99
N ALA A 33 -4.48 -4.04 -8.79
CA ALA A 33 -5.28 -2.94 -9.29
C ALA A 33 -6.49 -3.44 -10.12
N GLU A 34 -6.27 -4.38 -11.03
CA GLU A 34 -7.34 -5.02 -11.81
C GLU A 34 -8.35 -5.75 -10.92
N TYR A 35 -7.87 -6.49 -9.92
CA TYR A 35 -8.72 -7.16 -8.95
C TYR A 35 -9.62 -6.16 -8.22
N ILE A 36 -9.05 -5.07 -7.68
CA ILE A 36 -9.81 -4.07 -6.93
C ILE A 36 -10.84 -3.36 -7.82
N VAL A 37 -10.47 -3.02 -9.04
CA VAL A 37 -11.40 -2.43 -10.02
C VAL A 37 -12.56 -3.39 -10.33
N GLY A 38 -12.27 -4.67 -10.52
CA GLY A 38 -13.29 -5.71 -10.72
C GLY A 38 -14.22 -5.82 -9.51
N TRP A 39 -13.64 -5.93 -8.33
CA TRP A 39 -14.37 -5.99 -7.05
C TRP A 39 -15.29 -4.77 -6.84
N ALA A 40 -14.81 -3.57 -7.12
CA ALA A 40 -15.59 -2.35 -6.97
C ALA A 40 -16.78 -2.31 -7.95
N LYS A 41 -16.59 -2.74 -9.19
CA LYS A 41 -17.65 -2.85 -10.20
C LYS A 41 -18.71 -3.89 -9.81
N GLU A 42 -18.30 -5.06 -9.32
CA GLU A 42 -19.21 -6.11 -8.87
C GLU A 42 -20.09 -5.64 -7.70
N LYS A 43 -19.56 -4.78 -6.84
CA LYS A 43 -20.31 -4.14 -5.75
C LYS A 43 -21.14 -2.93 -6.17
N GLY A 44 -21.10 -2.56 -7.45
CA GLY A 44 -21.88 -1.45 -7.99
C GLY A 44 -21.31 -0.06 -7.67
N PHE A 45 -20.05 0.03 -7.22
CA PHE A 45 -19.40 1.32 -6.99
C PHE A 45 -18.94 1.96 -8.30
N HIS A 46 -18.95 3.30 -8.33
CA HIS A 46 -18.28 4.03 -9.39
C HIS A 46 -16.76 3.94 -9.16
N VAL A 47 -16.04 3.45 -10.16
CA VAL A 47 -14.60 3.26 -10.11
C VAL A 47 -13.93 3.77 -11.38
N GLU A 48 -12.85 4.51 -11.21
CA GLU A 48 -12.02 5.05 -12.27
C GLU A 48 -10.56 4.70 -12.03
N ARG A 49 -9.78 4.57 -13.11
CA ARG A 49 -8.32 4.59 -13.08
C ARG A 49 -7.83 5.83 -13.81
N ASP A 50 -6.87 6.53 -13.22
CA ASP A 50 -6.23 7.66 -13.88
C ASP A 50 -5.09 7.21 -14.82
N GLN A 51 -4.40 8.20 -15.44
CA GLN A 51 -3.35 7.91 -16.43
C GLN A 51 -2.07 7.30 -15.84
N VAL A 52 -1.87 7.37 -14.53
CA VAL A 52 -0.71 6.75 -13.85
C VAL A 52 -1.09 5.44 -13.16
N GLY A 53 -2.38 5.06 -13.21
CA GLY A 53 -2.88 3.80 -12.69
C GLY A 53 -3.53 3.88 -11.32
N ASN A 54 -3.57 5.05 -10.66
CA ASN A 54 -4.29 5.21 -9.40
C ASN A 54 -5.75 4.80 -9.55
N ILE A 55 -6.32 4.25 -8.49
CA ILE A 55 -7.73 3.84 -8.44
C ILE A 55 -8.49 4.84 -7.59
N LEU A 56 -9.59 5.34 -8.13
CA LEU A 56 -10.54 6.18 -7.39
C LEU A 56 -11.91 5.50 -7.38
N ILE A 57 -12.40 5.18 -6.17
CA ILE A 57 -13.71 4.55 -5.96
C ILE A 57 -14.60 5.55 -5.23
N ARG A 58 -15.85 5.71 -5.67
CA ARG A 58 -16.83 6.61 -5.04
C ARG A 58 -18.06 5.85 -4.58
N LYS A 59 -18.49 6.16 -3.35
CA LYS A 59 -19.73 5.67 -2.76
C LYS A 59 -20.60 6.87 -2.36
N PRO A 60 -21.86 6.96 -2.85
CA PRO A 60 -22.79 8.00 -2.42
C PRO A 60 -23.01 7.97 -0.91
N ALA A 61 -23.43 9.08 -0.34
CA ALA A 61 -23.80 9.16 1.06
C ALA A 61 -24.94 8.18 1.39
N THR A 62 -24.97 7.72 2.65
CA THR A 62 -26.15 7.07 3.22
C THR A 62 -27.32 8.05 3.17
N ALA A 63 -28.53 7.55 2.91
CA ALA A 63 -29.74 8.35 2.83
C ALA A 63 -29.89 9.28 4.06
N GLY A 64 -30.06 10.59 3.81
CA GLY A 64 -30.10 11.63 4.82
C GLY A 64 -28.75 12.17 5.29
N MET A 65 -27.65 11.70 4.72
CA MET A 65 -26.30 12.16 5.03
C MET A 65 -25.62 12.92 3.86
N GLU A 66 -26.36 13.28 2.84
CA GLU A 66 -25.87 13.94 1.62
C GLU A 66 -25.24 15.31 1.89
N ASN A 67 -25.65 15.96 2.99
CA ASN A 67 -25.12 17.26 3.40
C ASN A 67 -23.88 17.18 4.31
N ARG A 68 -23.37 15.97 4.56
CA ARG A 68 -22.14 15.78 5.33
C ARG A 68 -20.92 16.03 4.45
N LYS A 69 -19.81 16.44 5.07
CA LYS A 69 -18.55 16.64 4.37
C LYS A 69 -18.11 15.36 3.71
N PRO A 70 -17.73 15.41 2.43
CA PRO A 70 -17.16 14.25 1.75
C PRO A 70 -15.79 13.90 2.35
N VAL A 71 -15.52 12.60 2.47
CA VAL A 71 -14.26 12.08 3.03
C VAL A 71 -13.55 11.24 1.99
N VAL A 72 -12.23 11.44 1.86
CA VAL A 72 -11.31 10.59 1.10
C VAL A 72 -10.57 9.68 2.07
N LEU A 73 -10.62 8.37 1.85
CA LEU A 73 -9.73 7.40 2.48
C LEU A 73 -8.61 7.09 1.49
N GLN A 74 -7.35 7.28 1.90
CA GLN A 74 -6.22 7.10 1.00
C GLN A 74 -5.27 6.04 1.54
N ALA A 75 -4.81 5.15 0.65
CA ALA A 75 -3.79 4.14 0.88
C ALA A 75 -2.98 3.94 -0.42
N HIS A 76 -1.88 3.17 -0.37
CA HIS A 76 -1.14 2.81 -1.58
C HIS A 76 -1.26 1.32 -1.91
N LEU A 77 -1.04 1.00 -3.20
CA LEU A 77 -1.24 -0.35 -3.76
C LEU A 77 -0.03 -1.25 -3.60
N ASP A 78 1.15 -0.69 -3.64
CA ASP A 78 2.40 -1.44 -3.63
C ASP A 78 2.85 -1.83 -2.22
N MET A 79 3.82 -2.71 -2.17
CA MET A 79 4.52 -3.13 -0.96
C MET A 79 6.01 -3.28 -1.22
N VAL A 80 6.82 -3.07 -0.18
CA VAL A 80 8.27 -3.34 -0.18
C VAL A 80 8.55 -4.83 -0.31
N PRO A 81 9.26 -5.30 -1.36
CA PRO A 81 9.54 -6.71 -1.59
C PRO A 81 10.85 -7.15 -0.90
N GLN A 82 10.83 -7.44 0.38
CA GLN A 82 11.98 -7.94 1.14
C GLN A 82 11.75 -9.36 1.66
N LYS A 83 12.80 -10.16 1.68
CA LYS A 83 12.78 -11.55 2.19
C LYS A 83 14.06 -11.92 2.91
N ASN A 84 14.01 -12.96 3.74
CA ASN A 84 15.18 -13.55 4.35
C ASN A 84 16.09 -14.20 3.29
N ASN A 85 17.39 -14.26 3.56
CA ASN A 85 18.37 -14.77 2.59
C ASN A 85 18.16 -16.25 2.23
N ASP A 86 17.57 -17.02 3.10
CA ASP A 86 17.26 -18.46 2.93
C ASP A 86 15.86 -18.72 2.36
N THR A 87 15.06 -17.69 2.15
CA THR A 87 13.70 -17.80 1.61
C THR A 87 13.72 -17.80 0.08
N VAL A 88 13.12 -18.83 -0.51
CA VAL A 88 12.85 -18.86 -1.97
C VAL A 88 11.47 -18.25 -2.20
N HIS A 89 11.42 -17.08 -2.84
CA HIS A 89 10.19 -16.35 -3.11
C HIS A 89 10.40 -15.37 -4.27
N ASP A 90 9.48 -15.33 -5.20
CA ASP A 90 9.41 -14.37 -6.31
C ASP A 90 8.21 -13.44 -6.10
N PHE A 91 8.46 -12.22 -5.63
CA PHE A 91 7.40 -11.26 -5.31
C PHE A 91 6.51 -10.87 -6.49
N THR A 92 6.93 -11.15 -7.72
CA THR A 92 6.11 -10.90 -8.92
C THR A 92 5.16 -12.04 -9.26
N LYS A 93 5.27 -13.19 -8.56
CA LYS A 93 4.50 -14.42 -8.88
C LYS A 93 3.91 -15.09 -7.65
N ASP A 94 4.66 -15.10 -6.54
CA ASP A 94 4.29 -15.88 -5.37
C ASP A 94 3.47 -15.02 -4.41
N PRO A 95 2.38 -15.56 -3.85
CA PRO A 95 1.57 -14.87 -2.85
C PRO A 95 2.32 -14.74 -1.53
N ILE A 96 2.09 -13.67 -0.79
CA ILE A 96 2.51 -13.55 0.61
C ILE A 96 1.73 -14.59 1.43
N GLN A 97 2.42 -15.23 2.38
CA GLN A 97 1.85 -16.25 3.25
C GLN A 97 1.68 -15.70 4.68
N PRO A 98 0.57 -14.99 4.97
CA PRO A 98 0.33 -14.47 6.30
C PRO A 98 -0.07 -15.60 7.25
N TYR A 99 0.32 -15.47 8.51
CA TYR A 99 -0.07 -16.39 9.59
C TYR A 99 -0.20 -15.63 10.91
N ILE A 100 -0.94 -16.22 11.87
CA ILE A 100 -1.12 -15.68 13.21
C ILE A 100 -0.04 -16.24 14.12
N ASP A 101 0.65 -15.37 14.85
CA ASP A 101 1.64 -15.71 15.85
C ASP A 101 1.34 -14.95 17.16
N GLY A 102 0.54 -15.57 18.03
CA GLY A 102 0.05 -14.94 19.24
C GLY A 102 -0.84 -13.72 18.93
N GLU A 103 -0.40 -12.53 19.32
CA GLU A 103 -1.10 -11.26 19.06
C GLU A 103 -0.69 -10.60 17.73
N TRP A 104 0.17 -11.23 16.95
CA TRP A 104 0.73 -10.68 15.72
C TRP A 104 0.26 -11.43 14.48
N VAL A 105 0.08 -10.70 13.41
CA VAL A 105 0.03 -11.26 12.05
C VAL A 105 1.40 -11.07 11.41
N LYS A 106 1.99 -12.15 10.91
CA LYS A 106 3.33 -12.18 10.30
C LYS A 106 3.28 -12.84 8.92
N ALA A 107 4.35 -12.68 8.14
CA ALA A 107 4.57 -13.42 6.89
C ALA A 107 5.72 -14.41 7.01
N ARG A 108 5.65 -15.51 6.23
CA ARG A 108 6.69 -16.56 6.24
C ARG A 108 7.90 -16.15 5.41
N GLY A 109 8.91 -15.61 6.09
CA GLY A 109 10.21 -15.28 5.50
C GLY A 109 10.24 -14.08 4.57
N THR A 110 9.14 -13.34 4.45
CA THR A 110 9.01 -12.13 3.62
C THR A 110 8.45 -10.97 4.43
N THR A 111 8.49 -9.77 3.86
CA THR A 111 7.63 -8.66 4.28
C THR A 111 6.15 -9.09 4.19
N LEU A 112 5.31 -8.56 5.08
CA LEU A 112 3.88 -8.87 5.14
C LEU A 112 3.06 -8.04 4.15
N GLY A 113 3.50 -6.82 3.84
CA GLY A 113 2.72 -5.86 3.05
C GLY A 113 1.54 -5.26 3.83
N ALA A 114 1.62 -5.22 5.17
CA ALA A 114 0.63 -4.52 5.99
C ALA A 114 0.65 -3.02 5.73
N ASP A 115 1.81 -2.48 5.47
CA ASP A 115 2.08 -1.21 4.84
C ASP A 115 2.02 -1.40 3.31
N ASN A 116 0.99 -0.91 2.59
CA ASN A 116 -0.23 -0.32 3.16
C ASN A 116 -1.47 -1.22 2.92
N GLY A 117 -1.27 -2.54 2.90
CA GLY A 117 -2.35 -3.53 2.68
C GLY A 117 -3.47 -3.45 3.72
N ILE A 118 -3.16 -3.09 4.98
CA ILE A 118 -4.18 -2.90 6.03
C ILE A 118 -4.97 -1.62 5.80
N GLY A 119 -4.32 -0.53 5.38
CA GLY A 119 -5.01 0.70 4.99
C GLY A 119 -5.97 0.47 3.83
N MET A 120 -5.51 -0.22 2.77
CA MET A 120 -6.38 -0.64 1.66
C MET A 120 -7.55 -1.49 2.14
N ALA A 121 -7.28 -2.54 2.93
CA ALA A 121 -8.32 -3.43 3.43
C ALA A 121 -9.34 -2.68 4.28
N SER A 122 -8.91 -1.73 5.10
CA SER A 122 -9.78 -0.88 5.93
C SER A 122 -10.69 -0.02 5.07
N ALA A 123 -10.13 0.69 4.08
CA ALA A 123 -10.92 1.52 3.15
C ALA A 123 -11.94 0.69 2.38
N LEU A 124 -11.54 -0.46 1.84
CA LEU A 124 -12.44 -1.35 1.10
C LEU A 124 -13.51 -1.99 1.99
N ALA A 125 -13.18 -2.34 3.25
CA ALA A 125 -14.14 -2.85 4.21
C ALA A 125 -15.21 -1.81 4.56
N VAL A 126 -14.83 -0.54 4.78
CA VAL A 126 -15.77 0.57 5.01
C VAL A 126 -16.67 0.79 3.78
N LEU A 127 -16.13 0.71 2.57
CA LEU A 127 -16.95 0.79 1.37
C LEU A 127 -17.97 -0.35 1.28
N ALA A 128 -17.56 -1.58 1.63
CA ALA A 128 -18.40 -2.77 1.53
C ALA A 128 -19.45 -2.88 2.62
N ASP A 129 -19.27 -2.23 3.76
CA ASP A 129 -20.21 -2.30 4.87
C ASP A 129 -21.46 -1.46 4.58
N GLU A 130 -22.64 -2.11 4.62
CA GLU A 130 -23.93 -1.47 4.40
C GLU A 130 -24.51 -0.82 5.67
N ASN A 131 -23.93 -1.12 6.84
CA ASN A 131 -24.40 -0.64 8.13
C ASN A 131 -23.69 0.66 8.57
N VAL A 132 -22.55 0.96 7.97
CA VAL A 132 -21.82 2.21 8.27
C VAL A 132 -22.59 3.39 7.70
N VAL A 133 -22.99 4.31 8.59
CA VAL A 133 -23.64 5.58 8.20
C VAL A 133 -22.58 6.62 7.88
N HIS A 134 -22.61 7.16 6.64
CA HIS A 134 -21.54 8.04 6.14
C HIS A 134 -22.08 9.12 5.18
N GLY A 135 -21.35 10.23 5.08
CA GLY A 135 -21.46 11.19 3.98
C GLY A 135 -20.90 10.61 2.67
N PRO A 136 -20.75 11.40 1.60
CA PRO A 136 -20.08 10.92 0.39
C PRO A 136 -18.67 10.42 0.71
N LEU A 137 -18.30 9.23 0.19
CA LEU A 137 -16.97 8.63 0.37
C LEU A 137 -16.25 8.51 -0.96
N GLU A 138 -14.96 8.81 -0.92
CA GLU A 138 -13.99 8.48 -1.95
C GLU A 138 -12.90 7.59 -1.35
N VAL A 139 -12.44 6.60 -2.11
CA VAL A 139 -11.22 5.84 -1.78
C VAL A 139 -10.23 6.07 -2.89
N LEU A 140 -9.06 6.60 -2.55
CA LEU A 140 -7.93 6.78 -3.44
C LEU A 140 -6.85 5.75 -3.10
N LEU A 141 -6.53 4.89 -4.06
CA LEU A 141 -5.40 3.96 -3.95
C LEU A 141 -4.32 4.37 -4.94
N THR A 142 -3.15 4.76 -4.43
CA THR A 142 -2.05 5.29 -5.25
C THR A 142 -1.08 4.19 -5.64
N MET A 143 -0.44 4.37 -6.81
CA MET A 143 0.59 3.49 -7.34
C MET A 143 1.97 3.88 -6.80
N THR A 144 2.84 2.89 -6.59
CA THR A 144 4.30 3.04 -6.44
C THR A 144 4.70 4.08 -5.39
N GLU A 145 4.13 3.99 -4.19
CA GLU A 145 4.44 4.89 -3.08
C GLU A 145 5.87 4.67 -2.59
N GLU A 146 6.21 3.41 -2.30
CA GLU A 146 7.46 2.96 -1.69
C GLU A 146 8.72 3.20 -2.54
N ALA A 147 8.56 3.36 -3.84
CA ALA A 147 9.67 3.46 -4.78
C ALA A 147 9.76 4.81 -5.51
N GLY A 148 8.88 5.78 -5.21
CA GLY A 148 8.97 7.07 -5.87
C GLY A 148 7.74 7.94 -5.82
N MET A 149 6.64 7.47 -5.21
CA MET A 149 5.37 8.20 -5.12
C MET A 149 4.77 8.59 -6.48
N ASP A 150 4.99 7.77 -7.50
CA ASP A 150 4.59 8.07 -8.88
C ASP A 150 3.08 8.33 -9.00
N GLY A 151 2.29 7.57 -8.26
CA GLY A 151 0.84 7.75 -8.19
C GLY A 151 0.45 9.12 -7.62
N ALA A 152 1.05 9.51 -6.51
CA ALA A 152 0.75 10.78 -5.85
C ALA A 152 1.18 11.98 -6.72
N PHE A 153 2.38 11.94 -7.31
CA PHE A 153 2.86 12.99 -8.20
C PHE A 153 2.08 13.08 -9.51
N GLY A 154 1.55 11.95 -9.99
CA GLY A 154 0.75 11.89 -11.20
C GLY A 154 -0.71 12.33 -11.04
N LEU A 155 -1.19 12.49 -9.80
CA LEU A 155 -2.58 12.82 -9.50
C LEU A 155 -2.91 14.25 -10.00
N LYS A 156 -3.97 14.36 -10.79
CA LYS A 156 -4.40 15.65 -11.34
C LYS A 156 -5.19 16.45 -10.32
N LYS A 157 -5.03 17.77 -10.36
CA LYS A 157 -5.83 18.69 -9.55
C LYS A 157 -7.33 18.54 -9.87
N GLY A 158 -8.16 18.49 -8.82
CA GLY A 158 -9.62 18.47 -8.94
C GLY A 158 -10.21 17.09 -9.19
N VAL A 159 -9.41 16.02 -9.10
CA VAL A 159 -9.90 14.63 -9.19
C VAL A 159 -10.65 14.24 -7.90
N LEU A 160 -10.15 14.67 -6.76
CA LEU A 160 -10.79 14.43 -5.45
C LEU A 160 -11.80 15.53 -5.13
N HIS A 161 -12.93 15.15 -4.55
CA HIS A 161 -13.99 16.04 -4.13
C HIS A 161 -14.14 16.11 -2.60
N GLY A 162 -13.38 15.29 -1.87
CA GLY A 162 -13.45 15.25 -0.40
C GLY A 162 -12.90 16.51 0.26
N ASP A 163 -13.58 16.96 1.31
CA ASP A 163 -13.13 18.06 2.19
C ASP A 163 -12.14 17.58 3.26
N ILE A 164 -12.17 16.29 3.55
CA ILE A 164 -11.33 15.64 4.56
C ILE A 164 -10.63 14.46 3.88
N LEU A 165 -9.29 14.41 3.99
CA LEU A 165 -8.51 13.27 3.57
C LEU A 165 -7.94 12.57 4.80
N LEU A 166 -8.20 11.27 4.91
CA LEU A 166 -7.60 10.38 5.88
C LEU A 166 -6.61 9.47 5.15
N ASN A 167 -5.33 9.76 5.33
CA ASN A 167 -4.26 8.88 4.91
C ASN A 167 -4.17 7.73 5.93
N LEU A 168 -4.18 6.49 5.44
CA LEU A 168 -4.22 5.27 6.25
C LEU A 168 -2.84 4.61 6.35
N ASP A 169 -1.79 5.41 6.30
CA ASP A 169 -0.39 4.99 6.18
C ASP A 169 0.43 5.34 7.44
N SER A 170 -0.25 5.52 8.55
CA SER A 170 0.36 5.80 9.85
C SER A 170 0.63 4.50 10.60
N GLU A 171 1.84 4.34 11.15
CA GLU A 171 2.28 3.11 11.81
C GLU A 171 2.19 3.17 13.34
N GLU A 172 2.07 4.34 13.93
CA GLU A 172 2.08 4.53 15.38
C GLU A 172 0.69 4.44 15.98
N GLU A 173 0.50 3.50 16.90
CA GLU A 173 -0.78 3.28 17.56
C GLU A 173 -1.19 4.49 18.43
N GLY A 174 -2.41 4.97 18.22
CA GLY A 174 -3.00 6.05 19.02
C GLY A 174 -2.51 7.44 18.65
N GLU A 175 -1.70 7.59 17.60
CA GLU A 175 -1.21 8.88 17.12
C GLU A 175 -1.98 9.37 15.88
N LEU A 176 -2.20 10.68 15.78
CA LEU A 176 -2.78 11.35 14.63
C LEU A 176 -1.77 12.35 14.08
N TYR A 177 -1.31 12.09 12.84
CA TYR A 177 -0.37 12.97 12.16
C TYR A 177 -1.12 13.97 11.28
N VAL A 178 -0.71 15.23 11.33
CA VAL A 178 -1.26 16.33 10.50
C VAL A 178 -0.23 16.89 9.53
N GLY A 179 0.84 16.15 9.29
CA GLY A 179 1.93 16.48 8.38
C GLY A 179 2.84 15.29 8.20
N CYS A 180 3.78 15.40 7.26
CA CYS A 180 4.80 14.38 6.99
C CYS A 180 6.19 15.01 6.82
N ALA A 181 7.23 14.18 6.94
CA ALA A 181 8.59 14.54 6.60
C ALA A 181 8.74 14.68 5.07
N GLY A 182 9.72 15.45 4.65
CA GLY A 182 10.18 15.46 3.27
C GLY A 182 11.45 14.63 3.11
N GLY A 183 11.74 14.19 1.90
CA GLY A 183 12.96 13.49 1.54
C GLY A 183 13.65 14.12 0.34
N VAL A 184 14.93 13.80 0.17
CA VAL A 184 15.70 14.16 -1.02
C VAL A 184 16.66 13.03 -1.36
N ASP A 185 16.66 12.60 -2.62
CA ASP A 185 17.64 11.68 -3.15
C ASP A 185 18.86 12.45 -3.71
N ALA A 186 20.05 12.07 -3.25
CA ALA A 186 21.28 12.65 -3.72
C ALA A 186 22.12 11.63 -4.49
N ASN A 187 22.26 11.82 -5.80
CA ASN A 187 23.12 11.01 -6.64
C ASN A 187 24.53 11.64 -6.75
N ILE A 188 25.51 11.00 -6.13
CA ILE A 188 26.89 11.48 -6.12
C ILE A 188 27.73 10.65 -7.10
N THR A 189 28.27 11.30 -8.12
CA THR A 189 29.17 10.66 -9.08
C THR A 189 30.61 11.11 -8.81
N PHE A 190 31.46 10.16 -8.44
CA PHE A 190 32.89 10.38 -8.28
C PHE A 190 33.68 9.78 -9.44
N LYS A 191 34.34 10.63 -10.23
CA LYS A 191 35.23 10.18 -11.32
C LYS A 191 36.59 9.87 -10.78
N TYR A 192 37.06 8.65 -10.98
CA TYR A 192 38.40 8.22 -10.54
C TYR A 192 39.10 7.41 -11.64
N LYS A 193 40.42 7.34 -11.52
CA LYS A 193 41.26 6.46 -12.35
C LYS A 193 41.63 5.24 -11.52
N ALA A 194 41.25 4.07 -11.99
CA ALA A 194 41.66 2.82 -11.34
C ALA A 194 43.13 2.54 -11.59
N GLU A 195 43.84 2.13 -10.54
CA GLU A 195 45.22 1.68 -10.61
C GLU A 195 45.31 0.21 -10.20
N PRO A 196 46.30 -0.55 -10.67
CA PRO A 196 46.52 -1.92 -10.21
C PRO A 196 46.75 -1.98 -8.71
N THR A 197 46.13 -2.95 -8.04
CA THR A 197 46.33 -3.16 -6.61
C THR A 197 47.82 -3.50 -6.35
N PRO A 198 48.49 -2.85 -5.38
CA PRO A 198 49.86 -3.20 -5.00
C PRO A 198 50.00 -4.69 -4.65
N ALA A 199 51.07 -5.33 -5.06
CA ALA A 199 51.31 -6.75 -4.79
C ALA A 199 51.47 -7.07 -3.27
N ARG A 200 51.75 -6.08 -2.44
CA ARG A 200 51.97 -6.23 -0.98
C ARG A 200 51.45 -5.00 -0.22
N ASN A 201 51.18 -5.22 1.07
CA ASN A 201 50.86 -4.15 2.00
C ASN A 201 49.54 -3.40 1.68
N TYR A 202 48.52 -4.10 1.24
CA TYR A 202 47.19 -3.53 1.07
C TYR A 202 46.14 -4.24 1.94
N ARG A 203 45.05 -3.54 2.25
CA ARG A 203 43.87 -4.09 2.92
C ARG A 203 42.63 -3.62 2.18
N ALA A 204 41.77 -4.56 1.81
CA ALA A 204 40.45 -4.24 1.31
C ALA A 204 39.50 -3.94 2.49
N VAL A 205 38.70 -2.89 2.37
CA VAL A 205 37.68 -2.52 3.36
C VAL A 205 36.34 -2.33 2.65
N LYS A 206 35.31 -2.98 3.17
CA LYS A 206 33.92 -2.73 2.79
C LYS A 206 33.27 -1.90 3.88
N LEU A 207 32.86 -0.67 3.56
CA LEU A 207 32.04 0.15 4.43
C LEU A 207 30.55 -0.14 4.14
N VAL A 208 29.81 -0.49 5.16
CA VAL A 208 28.36 -0.67 5.08
C VAL A 208 27.73 0.27 6.09
N VAL A 209 26.87 1.15 5.59
CA VAL A 209 26.02 2.02 6.42
C VAL A 209 24.62 1.37 6.39
N LYS A 210 24.06 1.14 7.57
CA LYS A 210 22.71 0.57 7.74
C LYS A 210 21.80 1.64 8.29
#